data_7ed63557b328e4c6a7da0dbb8fdc86a3
#
_entry.id   7ed63557b328e4c6a7da0dbb8fdc86a3
#
_cell.length_a   1.000
_cell.length_b   1.000
_cell.length_c   1.000
_cell.angle_alpha   90.00
_cell.angle_beta   90.00
_cell.angle_gamma   90.00
#
_symmetry.space_group_name_H-M   'P 1'
#
loop_
_entity.id
_entity.type
_entity.pdbx_description
1 polymer ?
#
loop_
_entity_poly.entity_id
_entity_poly.type
_entity_poly.pdbx_seq_one_letter_code
_entity_poly.pdbx_strand_id
1 'polypeptide(L)'
;MSEETILQGAEPFFFKGNHIGVLVCHGFTGTTQSMRYLGEQLHGAGFTVIGPRLKGHGISPAAMAKTTAQDWIDSVDEALVELRKSCTHIFITGLSMGGTLTLYMAAKHADVIKGAVPINGVVHMNNPDMAGAAFDRAMPTTLPGIGSDVKAPNVKELAYTEVPVSAFQQVYALAALTRDLLGKIQCPVLVMQSREDHVVKPANGPLIVENVGSQNTELLWLEDSYHVATLDNDKQLIAQRAIAFIQQHTAS
;
A
#
# COMPACT_ATOMS: atom_id res chain seq x y z
N MET A 1 -0.62 15.95 27.22
CA MET A 1 -0.07 15.22 26.07
C MET A 1 -0.13 16.23 24.93
N SER A 2 1.01 16.65 24.35
CA SER A 2 1.01 17.53 23.18
C SER A 2 0.32 16.78 22.04
N GLU A 3 -0.67 17.38 21.40
CA GLU A 3 -1.23 16.85 20.15
C GLU A 3 -0.09 16.67 19.15
N GLU A 4 0.09 15.43 18.69
CA GLU A 4 1.09 15.13 17.67
C GLU A 4 0.64 15.79 16.37
N THR A 5 1.39 16.79 15.91
CA THR A 5 1.05 17.55 14.71
C THR A 5 1.27 16.71 13.46
N ILE A 6 0.24 16.56 12.64
CA ILE A 6 0.35 15.89 11.34
C ILE A 6 1.17 16.77 10.40
N LEU A 7 2.11 16.17 9.67
CA LEU A 7 2.89 16.86 8.63
C LEU A 7 1.95 17.33 7.51
N GLN A 8 2.18 18.54 7.03
CA GLN A 8 1.41 19.09 5.92
C GLN A 8 1.50 18.19 4.69
N GLY A 9 0.35 17.78 4.14
CA GLY A 9 0.22 16.85 3.01
C GLY A 9 0.09 15.38 3.43
N ALA A 10 0.25 15.06 4.73
CA ALA A 10 0.06 13.71 5.26
C ALA A 10 -1.35 13.45 5.82
N GLU A 11 -2.26 14.43 5.71
CA GLU A 11 -3.61 14.30 6.21
C GLU A 11 -4.36 13.18 5.48
N PRO A 12 -5.21 12.40 6.19
CA PRO A 12 -6.12 11.47 5.52
C PRO A 12 -7.07 12.21 4.59
N PHE A 13 -7.63 11.52 3.61
CA PHE A 13 -8.61 12.09 2.71
C PHE A 13 -9.81 11.18 2.48
N PHE A 14 -10.95 11.79 2.25
CA PHE A 14 -12.20 11.13 1.88
C PHE A 14 -12.86 11.93 0.75
N PHE A 15 -13.07 11.26 -0.39
CA PHE A 15 -13.75 11.84 -1.55
C PHE A 15 -15.05 11.08 -1.79
N LYS A 16 -16.17 11.73 -1.52
CA LYS A 16 -17.49 11.11 -1.70
C LYS A 16 -17.86 11.06 -3.18
N GLY A 17 -18.17 9.88 -3.69
CA GLY A 17 -18.63 9.60 -5.04
C GLY A 17 -19.87 8.69 -5.04
N ASN A 18 -19.88 7.69 -5.92
CA ASN A 18 -20.97 6.71 -6.04
C ASN A 18 -20.86 5.56 -5.00
N HIS A 19 -21.66 4.51 -5.19
CA HIS A 19 -21.72 3.33 -4.31
C HIS A 19 -20.53 2.36 -4.43
N ILE A 20 -19.58 2.66 -5.30
CA ILE A 20 -18.32 1.89 -5.43
C ILE A 20 -17.28 2.59 -4.57
N GLY A 21 -16.81 1.89 -3.55
CA GLY A 21 -15.78 2.39 -2.62
C GLY A 21 -14.39 1.90 -3.00
N VAL A 22 -13.40 2.76 -2.93
CA VAL A 22 -11.98 2.40 -3.12
C VAL A 22 -11.16 2.87 -1.93
N LEU A 23 -10.50 1.93 -1.26
CA LEU A 23 -9.58 2.18 -0.19
C LEU A 23 -8.16 2.26 -0.77
N VAL A 24 -7.42 3.35 -0.48
CA VAL A 24 -6.07 3.56 -1.01
C VAL A 24 -5.05 3.68 0.11
N CYS A 25 -4.10 2.73 0.20
CA CYS A 25 -3.14 2.59 1.29
C CYS A 25 -1.74 3.05 0.87
N HIS A 26 -1.12 3.94 1.65
CA HIS A 26 0.25 4.39 1.43
C HIS A 26 1.30 3.38 1.95
N GLY A 27 2.57 3.58 1.57
CA GLY A 27 3.70 2.75 1.95
C GLY A 27 4.28 3.05 3.33
N PHE A 28 5.24 2.21 3.74
CA PHE A 28 5.99 2.35 4.98
C PHE A 28 6.85 3.61 4.95
N THR A 29 6.90 4.35 6.05
CA THR A 29 7.52 5.66 6.21
C THR A 29 6.93 6.79 5.36
N GLY A 30 6.22 6.46 4.28
CA GLY A 30 5.50 7.39 3.43
C GLY A 30 4.23 7.94 4.09
N THR A 31 3.45 8.66 3.32
CA THR A 31 2.20 9.28 3.78
C THR A 31 1.10 9.18 2.72
N THR A 32 -0.07 9.66 3.04
CA THR A 32 -1.20 9.76 2.08
C THR A 32 -0.85 10.58 0.84
N GLN A 33 0.18 11.44 0.88
CA GLN A 33 0.65 12.22 -0.26
C GLN A 33 1.00 11.34 -1.46
N SER A 34 1.65 10.19 -1.25
CA SER A 34 2.02 9.28 -2.35
C SER A 34 0.82 8.61 -3.03
N MET A 35 -0.34 8.58 -2.37
CA MET A 35 -1.57 7.98 -2.88
C MET A 35 -2.63 9.00 -3.33
N ARG A 36 -2.43 10.28 -3.04
CA ARG A 36 -3.43 11.32 -3.29
C ARG A 36 -3.78 11.46 -4.77
N TYR A 37 -2.78 11.48 -5.65
CA TYR A 37 -3.01 11.54 -7.10
C TYR A 37 -3.90 10.39 -7.59
N LEU A 38 -3.57 9.15 -7.20
CA LEU A 38 -4.40 7.99 -7.56
C LEU A 38 -5.82 8.12 -6.98
N GLY A 39 -5.93 8.57 -5.73
CA GLY A 39 -7.23 8.82 -5.08
C GLY A 39 -8.08 9.84 -5.84
N GLU A 40 -7.48 10.94 -6.31
CA GLU A 40 -8.16 11.97 -7.10
C GLU A 40 -8.60 11.45 -8.47
N GLN A 41 -7.78 10.63 -9.16
CA GLN A 41 -8.16 10.03 -10.44
C GLN A 41 -9.31 9.02 -10.29
N LEU A 42 -9.28 8.19 -9.24
CA LEU A 42 -10.37 7.26 -8.90
C LEU A 42 -11.67 8.02 -8.57
N HIS A 43 -11.57 9.11 -7.80
CA HIS A 43 -12.72 9.99 -7.53
C HIS A 43 -13.23 10.65 -8.79
N GLY A 44 -12.35 11.13 -9.67
CA GLY A 44 -12.71 11.70 -10.98
C GLY A 44 -13.46 10.72 -11.88
N ALA A 45 -13.26 9.41 -11.71
CA ALA A 45 -14.03 8.35 -12.35
C ALA A 45 -15.38 8.07 -11.66
N GLY A 46 -15.72 8.81 -10.60
CA GLY A 46 -17.01 8.75 -9.90
C GLY A 46 -17.02 7.87 -8.64
N PHE A 47 -15.91 7.24 -8.24
CA PHE A 47 -15.85 6.37 -7.08
C PHE A 47 -15.80 7.16 -5.77
N THR A 48 -16.29 6.56 -4.69
CA THR A 48 -16.03 7.03 -3.32
C THR A 48 -14.66 6.52 -2.90
N VAL A 49 -13.76 7.41 -2.48
CA VAL A 49 -12.37 7.06 -2.19
C VAL A 49 -11.99 7.47 -0.78
N ILE A 50 -11.32 6.58 -0.05
CA ILE A 50 -10.75 6.86 1.26
C ILE A 50 -9.25 6.53 1.28
N GLY A 51 -8.44 7.50 1.71
CA GLY A 51 -7.01 7.33 1.96
C GLY A 51 -6.71 7.53 3.44
N PRO A 52 -6.67 6.45 4.24
CA PRO A 52 -6.35 6.56 5.65
C PRO A 52 -4.87 6.93 5.83
N ARG A 53 -4.58 7.74 6.83
CA ARG A 53 -3.23 7.90 7.37
C ARG A 53 -2.99 6.77 8.37
N LEU A 54 -2.07 5.88 8.07
CA LEU A 54 -1.72 4.78 8.96
C LEU A 54 -1.14 5.32 10.27
N LYS A 55 -1.49 4.71 11.39
CA LYS A 55 -1.03 5.13 12.72
C LYS A 55 0.49 5.24 12.79
N GLY A 56 1.00 6.32 13.39
CA GLY A 56 2.42 6.62 13.49
C GLY A 56 3.06 7.20 12.23
N HIS A 57 2.37 7.20 11.08
CA HIS A 57 2.85 7.81 9.83
C HIS A 57 2.44 9.29 9.73
N GLY A 58 3.24 10.07 9.02
CA GLY A 58 2.96 11.50 8.79
C GLY A 58 3.01 12.35 10.06
N ILE A 59 3.74 11.93 11.08
CA ILE A 59 3.95 12.65 12.35
C ILE A 59 5.45 12.73 12.63
N SER A 60 6.06 11.62 13.09
CA SER A 60 7.49 11.53 13.36
C SER A 60 7.96 10.08 13.41
N PRO A 61 9.27 9.80 13.19
CA PRO A 61 9.83 8.47 13.39
C PRO A 61 9.59 7.93 14.81
N ALA A 62 9.62 8.80 15.83
CA ALA A 62 9.37 8.42 17.21
C ALA A 62 7.89 7.98 17.45
N ALA A 63 6.94 8.57 16.76
CA ALA A 63 5.54 8.12 16.76
C ALA A 63 5.39 6.75 16.10
N MET A 64 6.06 6.56 14.95
CA MET A 64 6.09 5.28 14.23
C MET A 64 6.72 4.16 15.06
N ALA A 65 7.80 4.43 15.79
CA ALA A 65 8.47 3.45 16.64
C ALA A 65 7.57 2.81 17.71
N LYS A 66 6.46 3.45 18.03
CA LYS A 66 5.46 2.99 19.03
C LYS A 66 4.33 2.18 18.38
N THR A 67 4.32 2.00 17.07
CA THR A 67 3.26 1.30 16.35
C THR A 67 3.66 -0.12 15.98
N THR A 68 2.64 -0.94 15.78
CA THR A 68 2.74 -2.34 15.36
C THR A 68 2.03 -2.53 14.01
N ALA A 69 2.26 -3.67 13.38
CA ALA A 69 1.51 -4.06 12.18
C ALA A 69 -0.01 -4.06 12.42
N GLN A 70 -0.43 -4.44 13.65
CA GLN A 70 -1.85 -4.43 14.01
C GLN A 70 -2.43 -3.01 14.00
N ASP A 71 -1.70 -2.01 14.49
CA ASP A 71 -2.14 -0.60 14.45
C ASP A 71 -2.37 -0.10 13.02
N TRP A 72 -1.55 -0.58 12.06
CA TRP A 72 -1.73 -0.23 10.63
C TRP A 72 -2.91 -0.97 10.02
N ILE A 73 -3.08 -2.25 10.35
CA ILE A 73 -4.26 -3.04 9.96
C ILE A 73 -5.53 -2.38 10.50
N ASP A 74 -5.54 -1.97 11.76
CA ASP A 74 -6.69 -1.31 12.38
C ASP A 74 -7.03 0.00 11.68
N SER A 75 -6.03 0.80 11.28
CA SER A 75 -6.24 2.03 10.50
C SER A 75 -6.95 1.76 9.15
N VAL A 76 -6.65 0.62 8.52
CA VAL A 76 -7.28 0.19 7.25
C VAL A 76 -8.67 -0.39 7.50
N ASP A 77 -8.84 -1.16 8.57
CA ASP A 77 -10.15 -1.69 9.00
C ASP A 77 -11.16 -0.57 9.31
N GLU A 78 -10.72 0.48 10.03
CA GLU A 78 -11.55 1.66 10.31
C GLU A 78 -12.00 2.35 9.03
N ALA A 79 -11.10 2.50 8.06
CA ALA A 79 -11.42 3.06 6.75
C ALA A 79 -12.39 2.16 5.94
N LEU A 80 -12.25 0.83 6.03
CA LEU A 80 -13.17 -0.12 5.43
C LEU A 80 -14.56 -0.01 6.03
N VAL A 81 -14.66 0.10 7.37
CA VAL A 81 -15.93 0.31 8.07
C VAL A 81 -16.61 1.62 7.61
N GLU A 82 -15.84 2.69 7.41
CA GLU A 82 -16.37 3.96 6.90
C GLU A 82 -16.93 3.82 5.48
N LEU A 83 -16.21 3.18 4.55
CA LEU A 83 -16.70 2.93 3.19
C LEU A 83 -17.99 2.11 3.18
N ARG A 84 -18.11 1.09 4.04
CA ARG A 84 -19.29 0.23 4.12
C ARG A 84 -20.58 0.96 4.52
N LYS A 85 -20.49 2.18 5.05
CA LYS A 85 -21.69 2.98 5.38
C LYS A 85 -22.45 3.45 4.12
N SER A 86 -21.73 3.61 3.00
CA SER A 86 -22.31 4.17 1.77
C SER A 86 -21.98 3.40 0.49
N CYS A 87 -21.05 2.43 0.55
CA CYS A 87 -20.59 1.68 -0.60
C CYS A 87 -21.01 0.21 -0.49
N THR A 88 -21.50 -0.34 -1.59
CA THR A 88 -21.93 -1.76 -1.72
C THR A 88 -20.86 -2.62 -2.38
N HIS A 89 -19.97 -2.02 -3.17
CA HIS A 89 -18.85 -2.68 -3.82
C HIS A 89 -17.57 -2.00 -3.37
N ILE A 90 -16.65 -2.74 -2.76
CA ILE A 90 -15.44 -2.19 -2.20
C ILE A 90 -14.22 -2.84 -2.84
N PHE A 91 -13.32 -2.00 -3.33
CA PHE A 91 -12.02 -2.34 -3.88
C PHE A 91 -10.93 -1.76 -2.99
N ILE A 92 -9.74 -2.34 -3.07
CA ILE A 92 -8.59 -1.87 -2.31
C ILE A 92 -7.34 -1.81 -3.19
N THR A 93 -6.55 -0.75 -3.02
CA THR A 93 -5.25 -0.57 -3.68
C THR A 93 -4.25 0.03 -2.70
N GLY A 94 -2.97 -0.16 -2.96
CA GLY A 94 -1.94 0.42 -2.13
C GLY A 94 -0.53 0.20 -2.68
N LEU A 95 0.39 1.07 -2.24
CA LEU A 95 1.78 1.09 -2.64
C LEU A 95 2.66 0.40 -1.58
N SER A 96 3.61 -0.45 -1.99
CA SER A 96 4.63 -1.02 -1.10
C SER A 96 4.00 -1.79 0.08
N MET A 97 4.28 -1.42 1.33
CA MET A 97 3.56 -1.93 2.50
C MET A 97 2.03 -1.74 2.37
N GLY A 98 1.57 -0.66 1.73
CA GLY A 98 0.16 -0.48 1.38
C GLY A 98 -0.35 -1.57 0.42
N GLY A 99 0.50 -2.04 -0.49
CA GLY A 99 0.23 -3.21 -1.34
C GLY A 99 0.16 -4.52 -0.54
N THR A 100 1.01 -4.67 0.47
CA THR A 100 0.94 -5.78 1.42
C THR A 100 -0.37 -5.74 2.20
N LEU A 101 -0.75 -4.56 2.75
CA LEU A 101 -2.03 -4.35 3.42
C LEU A 101 -3.23 -4.62 2.49
N THR A 102 -3.13 -4.24 1.21
CA THR A 102 -4.12 -4.54 0.18
C THR A 102 -4.38 -6.04 0.08
N LEU A 103 -3.33 -6.85 -0.01
CA LEU A 103 -3.43 -8.31 -0.08
C LEU A 103 -3.92 -8.92 1.25
N TYR A 104 -3.39 -8.44 2.37
CA TYR A 104 -3.83 -8.88 3.70
C TYR A 104 -5.33 -8.67 3.91
N MET A 105 -5.82 -7.48 3.59
CA MET A 105 -7.23 -7.12 3.73
C MET A 105 -8.13 -7.92 2.78
N ALA A 106 -7.68 -8.15 1.53
CA ALA A 106 -8.40 -8.98 0.58
C ALA A 106 -8.54 -10.44 1.06
N ALA A 107 -7.52 -10.96 1.75
CA ALA A 107 -7.59 -12.28 2.37
C ALA A 107 -8.47 -12.33 3.62
N LYS A 108 -8.40 -11.28 4.47
CA LYS A 108 -9.13 -11.17 5.73
C LYS A 108 -10.63 -10.89 5.52
N HIS A 109 -10.99 -10.10 4.52
CA HIS A 109 -12.34 -9.64 4.22
C HIS A 109 -12.80 -10.11 2.83
N ALA A 110 -12.62 -11.40 2.54
CA ALA A 110 -12.92 -12.00 1.23
C ALA A 110 -14.40 -11.91 0.84
N ASP A 111 -15.30 -11.77 1.79
CA ASP A 111 -16.75 -11.54 1.59
C ASP A 111 -17.08 -10.10 1.18
N VAL A 112 -16.25 -9.14 1.58
CA VAL A 112 -16.48 -7.69 1.41
C VAL A 112 -15.71 -7.12 0.22
N ILE A 113 -14.41 -7.43 0.12
CA ILE A 113 -13.54 -6.86 -0.90
C ILE A 113 -13.75 -7.57 -2.24
N LYS A 114 -14.13 -6.78 -3.26
CA LYS A 114 -14.50 -7.26 -4.59
C LYS A 114 -13.35 -7.28 -5.60
N GLY A 115 -12.22 -6.67 -5.26
CA GLY A 115 -10.99 -6.71 -6.04
C GLY A 115 -9.86 -5.96 -5.37
N ALA A 116 -8.62 -6.37 -5.67
CA ALA A 116 -7.40 -5.87 -5.07
C ALA A 116 -6.37 -5.45 -6.12
N VAL A 117 -5.74 -4.28 -5.93
CA VAL A 117 -4.71 -3.74 -6.83
C VAL A 117 -3.45 -3.40 -6.01
N PRO A 118 -2.61 -4.39 -5.65
CA PRO A 118 -1.32 -4.11 -5.03
C PRO A 118 -0.34 -3.51 -6.05
N ILE A 119 0.35 -2.42 -5.66
CA ILE A 119 1.37 -1.71 -6.45
C ILE A 119 2.70 -1.85 -5.72
N ASN A 120 3.69 -2.46 -6.36
CA ASN A 120 5.01 -2.74 -5.76
C ASN A 120 4.89 -3.37 -4.35
N GLY A 121 3.91 -4.25 -4.16
CA GLY A 121 3.61 -4.87 -2.88
C GLY A 121 4.70 -5.87 -2.44
N VAL A 122 5.03 -5.87 -1.15
CA VAL A 122 6.03 -6.78 -0.58
C VAL A 122 5.36 -7.92 0.16
N VAL A 123 5.62 -9.15 -0.27
CA VAL A 123 5.22 -10.39 0.44
C VAL A 123 6.43 -11.28 0.75
N HIS A 124 7.58 -10.94 0.15
CA HIS A 124 8.83 -11.64 0.42
C HIS A 124 10.02 -10.65 0.40
N MET A 125 10.68 -10.54 1.54
CA MET A 125 11.90 -9.74 1.68
C MET A 125 13.11 -10.61 1.34
N ASN A 126 13.57 -10.52 0.08
CA ASN A 126 14.67 -11.33 -0.47
C ASN A 126 16.06 -10.75 -0.17
N ASN A 127 16.20 -9.99 0.89
CA ASN A 127 17.49 -9.42 1.26
C ASN A 127 17.93 -10.00 2.62
N PRO A 128 18.90 -10.95 2.63
CA PRO A 128 19.38 -11.56 3.87
C PRO A 128 20.00 -10.55 4.85
N ASP A 129 20.63 -9.49 4.33
CA ASP A 129 21.25 -8.46 5.17
C ASP A 129 20.18 -7.63 5.88
N MET A 130 19.09 -7.30 5.20
CA MET A 130 17.95 -6.63 5.82
C MET A 130 17.23 -7.53 6.83
N ALA A 131 17.10 -8.82 6.55
CA ALA A 131 16.55 -9.79 7.48
C ALA A 131 17.45 -9.92 8.73
N GLY A 132 18.77 -10.00 8.54
CA GLY A 132 19.74 -9.98 9.63
C GLY A 132 19.62 -8.69 10.45
N ALA A 133 19.61 -7.55 9.80
CA ALA A 133 19.45 -6.25 10.44
C ALA A 133 18.18 -6.15 11.29
N ALA A 134 17.06 -6.70 10.82
CA ALA A 134 15.80 -6.65 11.55
C ALA A 134 15.84 -7.38 12.91
N PHE A 135 16.71 -8.39 13.08
CA PHE A 135 16.76 -9.23 14.28
C PHE A 135 18.09 -9.17 15.05
N ASP A 136 19.08 -8.40 14.55
CA ASP A 136 20.33 -8.22 15.25
C ASP A 136 20.18 -7.26 16.44
N ARG A 137 20.52 -7.74 17.65
CA ARG A 137 20.48 -6.93 18.88
C ARG A 137 21.53 -5.81 18.89
N ALA A 138 22.56 -5.89 18.06
CA ALA A 138 23.59 -4.87 17.93
C ALA A 138 23.20 -3.72 16.99
N MET A 139 22.06 -3.83 16.28
CA MET A 139 21.59 -2.78 15.39
C MET A 139 21.21 -1.50 16.14
N PRO A 140 21.46 -0.32 15.55
CA PRO A 140 20.96 0.93 16.10
C PRO A 140 19.42 0.92 16.14
N THR A 141 18.83 1.76 16.98
CA THR A 141 17.37 1.87 17.11
C THR A 141 16.70 2.44 15.86
N THR A 142 17.47 3.16 15.03
CA THR A 142 17.02 3.74 13.75
C THR A 142 18.03 3.44 12.65
N LEU A 143 17.55 3.27 11.44
CA LEU A 143 18.31 3.17 10.20
C LEU A 143 18.05 4.40 9.32
N PRO A 144 18.93 4.74 8.37
CA PRO A 144 18.63 5.72 7.35
C PRO A 144 17.34 5.36 6.61
N GLY A 145 16.51 6.35 6.31
CA GLY A 145 15.30 6.17 5.51
C GLY A 145 15.62 5.63 4.11
N ILE A 146 14.65 4.94 3.53
CA ILE A 146 14.76 4.39 2.17
C ILE A 146 14.95 5.50 1.13
N GLY A 147 14.49 6.72 1.47
CA GLY A 147 14.48 7.86 0.55
C GLY A 147 13.31 7.77 -0.43
N SER A 148 13.36 8.64 -1.42
CA SER A 148 12.33 8.72 -2.47
C SER A 148 12.88 8.01 -3.71
N ASP A 149 12.56 6.72 -3.86
CA ASP A 149 12.91 5.94 -5.06
C ASP A 149 11.92 6.24 -6.18
N VAL A 150 12.13 7.39 -6.84
CA VAL A 150 11.33 7.95 -7.95
C VAL A 150 12.24 8.29 -9.11
N LYS A 151 11.88 7.85 -10.32
CA LYS A 151 12.64 8.09 -11.56
C LYS A 151 12.41 9.50 -12.12
N ALA A 152 11.20 10.01 -11.96
CA ALA A 152 10.82 11.34 -12.43
C ALA A 152 11.64 12.44 -11.72
N PRO A 153 12.25 13.38 -12.45
CA PRO A 153 13.07 14.44 -11.86
C PRO A 153 12.22 15.38 -11.01
N ASN A 154 12.80 15.86 -9.90
CA ASN A 154 12.19 16.83 -8.99
C ASN A 154 10.90 16.39 -8.29
N VAL A 155 10.57 15.09 -8.33
CA VAL A 155 9.47 14.49 -7.58
C VAL A 155 10.02 13.85 -6.31
N LYS A 156 9.37 14.11 -5.19
CA LYS A 156 9.76 13.53 -3.89
C LYS A 156 8.54 13.04 -3.13
N GLU A 157 8.69 11.88 -2.52
CA GLU A 157 7.73 11.39 -1.56
C GLU A 157 7.89 12.12 -0.21
N LEU A 158 6.76 12.45 0.42
CA LEU A 158 6.74 12.89 1.80
C LEU A 158 6.88 11.67 2.72
N ALA A 159 8.13 11.33 3.06
CA ALA A 159 8.48 10.18 3.87
C ALA A 159 9.49 10.56 4.95
N TYR A 160 9.64 9.69 5.95
CA TYR A 160 10.65 9.88 6.99
C TYR A 160 12.06 9.63 6.46
N THR A 161 13.02 10.41 6.95
CA THR A 161 14.45 10.26 6.67
C THR A 161 15.12 9.20 7.55
N GLU A 162 14.41 8.69 8.55
CA GLU A 162 14.85 7.64 9.47
C GLU A 162 13.79 6.56 9.61
N VAL A 163 14.22 5.32 9.73
CA VAL A 163 13.36 4.14 9.91
C VAL A 163 13.61 3.55 11.30
N PRO A 164 12.62 3.55 12.20
CA PRO A 164 12.74 2.78 13.44
C PRO A 164 12.84 1.28 13.16
N VAL A 165 13.87 0.63 13.69
CA VAL A 165 14.07 -0.82 13.50
C VAL A 165 12.90 -1.63 14.02
N SER A 166 12.30 -1.21 15.15
CA SER A 166 11.08 -1.84 15.67
C SER A 166 9.91 -1.83 14.68
N ALA A 167 9.71 -0.72 13.96
CA ALA A 167 8.68 -0.63 12.94
C ALA A 167 9.04 -1.45 11.68
N PHE A 168 10.32 -1.49 11.30
CA PHE A 168 10.78 -2.33 10.19
C PHE A 168 10.53 -3.83 10.45
N GLN A 169 10.74 -4.29 11.71
CA GLN A 169 10.40 -5.65 12.13
C GLN A 169 8.91 -5.96 11.94
N GLN A 170 8.02 -4.98 12.17
CA GLN A 170 6.58 -5.12 11.96
C GLN A 170 6.23 -5.26 10.46
N VAL A 171 6.91 -4.51 9.58
CA VAL A 171 6.75 -4.68 8.12
C VAL A 171 7.16 -6.08 7.70
N TYR A 172 8.29 -6.58 8.22
CA TYR A 172 8.77 -7.92 7.92
C TYR A 172 7.76 -8.99 8.34
N ALA A 173 7.23 -8.88 9.56
CA ALA A 173 6.22 -9.80 10.07
C ALA A 173 4.91 -9.75 9.26
N LEU A 174 4.46 -8.54 8.89
CA LEU A 174 3.26 -8.34 8.05
C LEU A 174 3.43 -8.97 6.67
N ALA A 175 4.60 -8.77 6.02
CA ALA A 175 4.87 -9.34 4.71
C ALA A 175 4.87 -10.88 4.75
N ALA A 176 5.51 -11.49 5.77
CA ALA A 176 5.53 -12.93 5.95
C ALA A 176 4.11 -13.50 6.20
N LEU A 177 3.35 -12.88 7.10
CA LEU A 177 1.96 -13.27 7.37
C LEU A 177 1.09 -13.16 6.11
N THR A 178 1.22 -12.08 5.36
CA THR A 178 0.45 -11.86 4.13
C THR A 178 0.77 -12.90 3.07
N ARG A 179 2.04 -13.29 2.93
CA ARG A 179 2.46 -14.36 2.04
C ARG A 179 1.73 -15.67 2.31
N ASP A 180 1.62 -16.04 3.58
CA ASP A 180 0.94 -17.29 3.99
C ASP A 180 -0.58 -17.22 3.75
N LEU A 181 -1.14 -16.02 3.60
CA LEU A 181 -2.56 -15.80 3.36
C LEU A 181 -2.94 -15.64 1.88
N LEU A 182 -1.98 -15.54 0.95
CA LEU A 182 -2.26 -15.29 -0.48
C LEU A 182 -3.30 -16.26 -1.06
N GLY A 183 -3.21 -17.55 -0.74
CA GLY A 183 -4.15 -18.56 -1.21
C GLY A 183 -5.61 -18.37 -0.77
N LYS A 184 -5.87 -17.48 0.22
CA LYS A 184 -7.22 -17.13 0.67
C LYS A 184 -7.85 -16.01 -0.14
N ILE A 185 -7.10 -15.31 -0.98
CA ILE A 185 -7.59 -14.20 -1.82
C ILE A 185 -8.33 -14.81 -3.01
N GLN A 186 -9.65 -14.63 -3.06
CA GLN A 186 -10.50 -15.20 -4.11
C GLN A 186 -11.04 -14.12 -5.08
N CYS A 187 -11.02 -12.85 -4.68
CA CYS A 187 -11.43 -11.76 -5.55
C CYS A 187 -10.41 -11.54 -6.68
N PRO A 188 -10.80 -10.92 -7.81
CA PRO A 188 -9.87 -10.49 -8.85
C PRO A 188 -8.70 -9.68 -8.31
N VAL A 189 -7.50 -9.90 -8.87
CA VAL A 189 -6.27 -9.20 -8.45
C VAL A 189 -5.52 -8.67 -9.67
N LEU A 190 -5.24 -7.37 -9.68
CA LEU A 190 -4.36 -6.73 -10.64
C LEU A 190 -3.06 -6.31 -9.92
N VAL A 191 -2.01 -7.10 -10.09
CA VAL A 191 -0.68 -6.77 -9.53
C VAL A 191 0.01 -5.79 -10.47
N MET A 192 0.46 -4.66 -9.95
CA MET A 192 1.30 -3.71 -10.68
C MET A 192 2.69 -3.71 -10.08
N GLN A 193 3.72 -3.94 -10.92
CA GLN A 193 5.10 -4.09 -10.44
C GLN A 193 6.08 -3.36 -11.34
N SER A 194 6.89 -2.48 -10.74
CA SER A 194 7.98 -1.80 -11.44
C SER A 194 9.11 -2.78 -11.81
N ARG A 195 9.63 -2.66 -13.05
CA ARG A 195 10.79 -3.44 -13.49
C ARG A 195 12.06 -3.02 -12.77
N GLU A 196 12.20 -1.73 -12.52
CA GLU A 196 13.37 -1.11 -11.87
C GLU A 196 13.00 -0.65 -10.45
N ASP A 197 12.60 -1.58 -9.58
CA ASP A 197 12.31 -1.32 -8.17
C ASP A 197 13.56 -1.62 -7.32
N HIS A 198 14.14 -0.58 -6.69
CA HIS A 198 15.34 -0.71 -5.87
C HIS A 198 15.06 -1.03 -4.40
N VAL A 199 13.79 -0.99 -3.99
CA VAL A 199 13.34 -1.22 -2.61
C VAL A 199 12.71 -2.60 -2.45
N VAL A 200 11.68 -2.89 -3.24
CA VAL A 200 10.99 -4.19 -3.27
C VAL A 200 11.39 -4.94 -4.53
N LYS A 201 12.03 -6.09 -4.37
CA LYS A 201 12.48 -6.87 -5.53
C LYS A 201 11.32 -7.19 -6.46
N PRO A 202 11.45 -6.95 -7.79
CA PRO A 202 10.39 -7.19 -8.78
C PRO A 202 9.84 -8.61 -8.80
N ALA A 203 10.59 -9.59 -8.28
CA ALA A 203 10.14 -10.97 -8.11
C ALA A 203 8.90 -11.12 -7.20
N ASN A 204 8.54 -10.10 -6.40
CA ASN A 204 7.31 -10.10 -5.63
C ASN A 204 6.06 -10.10 -6.52
N GLY A 205 6.08 -9.43 -7.65
CA GLY A 205 4.94 -9.41 -8.58
C GLY A 205 4.52 -10.80 -9.06
N PRO A 206 5.39 -11.58 -9.74
CA PRO A 206 5.11 -12.96 -10.11
C PRO A 206 4.75 -13.84 -8.90
N LEU A 207 5.48 -13.71 -7.78
CA LEU A 207 5.21 -14.48 -6.57
C LEU A 207 3.77 -14.29 -6.06
N ILE A 208 3.24 -13.06 -6.10
CA ILE A 208 1.86 -12.77 -5.71
C ILE A 208 0.90 -13.48 -6.67
N VAL A 209 1.07 -13.28 -7.99
CA VAL A 209 0.19 -13.86 -9.02
C VAL A 209 0.14 -15.39 -8.95
N GLU A 210 1.28 -16.03 -8.71
CA GLU A 210 1.40 -17.49 -8.64
C GLU A 210 0.75 -18.09 -7.39
N ASN A 211 0.58 -17.31 -6.31
CA ASN A 211 0.15 -17.83 -5.00
C ASN A 211 -1.23 -17.37 -4.54
N VAL A 212 -1.84 -16.33 -5.18
CA VAL A 212 -3.22 -15.97 -4.85
C VAL A 212 -4.20 -17.07 -5.28
N GLY A 213 -5.26 -17.28 -4.50
CA GLY A 213 -6.29 -18.28 -4.79
C GLY A 213 -7.28 -17.88 -5.88
N SER A 214 -7.21 -16.62 -6.34
CA SER A 214 -8.07 -16.08 -7.39
C SER A 214 -7.77 -16.69 -8.76
N GLN A 215 -8.81 -17.00 -9.53
CA GLN A 215 -8.70 -17.43 -10.93
C GLN A 215 -8.62 -16.24 -11.90
N ASN A 216 -8.80 -15.01 -11.41
CA ASN A 216 -8.75 -13.78 -12.19
C ASN A 216 -7.62 -12.90 -11.69
N THR A 217 -6.42 -13.16 -12.20
CA THR A 217 -5.20 -12.46 -11.83
C THR A 217 -4.49 -11.90 -13.05
N GLU A 218 -3.97 -10.69 -12.92
CA GLU A 218 -3.17 -10.03 -13.94
C GLU A 218 -1.89 -9.46 -13.33
N LEU A 219 -0.77 -9.52 -14.06
CA LEU A 219 0.46 -8.82 -13.74
C LEU A 219 0.73 -7.74 -14.79
N LEU A 220 0.69 -6.49 -14.37
CA LEU A 220 1.09 -5.34 -15.17
C LEU A 220 2.49 -4.88 -14.76
N TRP A 221 3.42 -4.94 -15.68
CA TRP A 221 4.75 -4.36 -15.49
C TRP A 221 4.72 -2.85 -15.74
N LEU A 222 5.33 -2.09 -14.81
CA LEU A 222 5.56 -0.66 -14.93
C LEU A 222 6.99 -0.48 -15.45
N GLU A 223 7.11 0.04 -16.68
CA GLU A 223 8.38 0.05 -17.40
C GLU A 223 9.20 1.34 -17.19
N ASP A 224 8.55 2.41 -16.69
CA ASP A 224 9.19 3.72 -16.55
C ASP A 224 9.08 4.34 -15.16
N SER A 225 8.98 3.49 -14.14
CA SER A 225 8.90 3.94 -12.74
C SER A 225 9.80 3.10 -11.83
N TYR A 226 10.31 3.75 -10.78
CA TYR A 226 10.96 3.10 -9.65
C TYR A 226 9.93 2.68 -8.59
N HIS A 227 10.35 2.52 -7.34
CA HIS A 227 9.50 1.98 -6.28
C HIS A 227 8.22 2.79 -6.02
N VAL A 228 8.33 4.13 -5.92
CA VAL A 228 7.19 5.01 -5.61
C VAL A 228 6.41 5.34 -6.89
N ALA A 229 5.97 4.31 -7.60
CA ALA A 229 5.38 4.41 -8.93
C ALA A 229 4.11 5.29 -8.99
N THR A 230 3.39 5.44 -7.87
CA THR A 230 2.20 6.30 -7.77
C THR A 230 2.49 7.80 -7.86
N LEU A 231 3.76 8.20 -7.72
CA LEU A 231 4.24 9.56 -7.95
C LEU A 231 5.07 9.69 -9.23
N ASP A 232 5.45 8.57 -9.83
CA ASP A 232 6.44 8.48 -10.89
C ASP A 232 5.81 8.57 -12.31
N ASN A 233 6.58 8.25 -13.33
CA ASN A 233 6.21 8.40 -14.74
C ASN A 233 4.98 7.55 -15.12
N ASP A 234 4.83 6.33 -14.56
CA ASP A 234 3.67 5.46 -14.82
C ASP A 234 2.41 5.79 -14.01
N LYS A 235 2.37 6.86 -13.20
CA LYS A 235 1.22 7.18 -12.35
C LYS A 235 -0.11 7.30 -13.10
N GLN A 236 -0.07 7.78 -14.36
CA GLN A 236 -1.26 7.87 -15.20
C GLN A 236 -1.72 6.48 -15.67
N LEU A 237 -0.79 5.62 -16.08
CA LEU A 237 -1.07 4.23 -16.45
C LEU A 237 -1.66 3.47 -15.27
N ILE A 238 -1.09 3.63 -14.07
CA ILE A 238 -1.59 3.03 -12.83
C ILE A 238 -3.06 3.43 -12.59
N ALA A 239 -3.35 4.73 -12.68
CA ALA A 239 -4.71 5.23 -12.46
C ALA A 239 -5.70 4.68 -13.51
N GLN A 240 -5.35 4.72 -14.79
CA GLN A 240 -6.17 4.21 -15.89
C GLN A 240 -6.46 2.71 -15.74
N ARG A 241 -5.45 1.93 -15.42
CA ARG A 241 -5.60 0.47 -15.25
C ARG A 241 -6.40 0.10 -14.00
N ALA A 242 -6.20 0.82 -12.89
CA ALA A 242 -7.00 0.63 -11.69
C ALA A 242 -8.48 0.97 -11.92
N ILE A 243 -8.78 2.08 -12.60
CA ILE A 243 -10.15 2.48 -12.96
C ILE A 243 -10.81 1.40 -13.85
N ALA A 244 -10.12 0.99 -14.93
CA ALA A 244 -10.64 -0.02 -15.85
C ALA A 244 -10.91 -1.36 -15.13
N PHE A 245 -9.99 -1.80 -14.27
CA PHE A 245 -10.14 -3.00 -13.46
C PHE A 245 -11.38 -2.93 -12.54
N ILE A 246 -11.57 -1.82 -11.83
CA ILE A 246 -12.73 -1.62 -10.96
C ILE A 246 -14.04 -1.64 -11.75
N GLN A 247 -14.10 -0.93 -12.88
CA GLN A 247 -15.29 -0.89 -13.75
C GLN A 247 -15.64 -2.27 -14.30
N GLN A 248 -14.64 -3.04 -14.74
CA GLN A 248 -14.82 -4.40 -15.25
C GLN A 248 -15.44 -5.33 -14.19
N HIS A 249 -15.02 -5.21 -12.93
CA HIS A 249 -15.43 -6.10 -11.85
C HIS A 249 -16.58 -5.57 -10.98
N THR A 250 -17.18 -4.44 -11.36
CA THR A 250 -18.40 -3.92 -10.75
C THR A 250 -19.64 -4.27 -11.57
N ALA A 251 -19.50 -4.52 -12.87
CA ALA A 251 -20.61 -4.82 -13.79
C ALA A 251 -21.06 -6.30 -13.74
N SER A 252 -20.49 -7.11 -12.82
CA SER A 252 -20.76 -8.55 -12.72
C SER A 252 -21.73 -8.86 -11.60
#